data_21262fed2478d35dd14906be77858372
#
_entry.id   21262fed2478d35dd14906be77858372
#
_cell.length_a   1.000
_cell.length_b   1.000
_cell.length_c   1.000
_cell.angle_alpha   90.00
_cell.angle_beta   90.00
_cell.angle_gamma   90.00
#
_symmetry.space_group_name_H-M   'P 1'
#
loop_
_entity.id
_entity.type
_entity.pdbx_description
1 polymer ?
#
loop_
_entity_poly.entity_id
_entity_poly.type
_entity_poly.pdbx_seq_one_letter_code
_entity_poly.pdbx_strand_id
1 'polypeptide(L)'
;DALEFADGWKLKELIGKYSDHIAIPIKMEGEKWEEGKEEGQPGAMVKTGAWETINQATALWTRPKKDITDEQYIGFYEQLAHDWQPPLAWTHNRVEGSTEYTQLLYIPSHAPFDLWDRDKKAGIKLYVKRVFIMDDAEQLVPRYLRFIKGVIDSADLPLNVSRELLQESRDVRAIRDGNTRRVLGLLEDMAKAENEVGPGVAEGAAVEDKVDVGSGDSTPAPEPTELPESGVTDVVDKAEAPTAADAAAKFAEKQDKEAGKYVTFWREFGAVLKEGLGEDHANRDRIAKLLRYASTTTDAQTVSLADYKARMKDGQKAIYYITADTLAAARNSPQLEVFKKKGIEVLLMTDRVDEWSLSYLREFDGTPLQSVAKGAVDLGELQDEAEK
;
A
#
# COMPACT_ATOMS: atom_id res chain seq x y z
N ASP A 1 -15.12 -37.44 -18.67
CA ASP A 1 -14.43 -36.14 -18.59
C ASP A 1 -15.21 -35.08 -17.77
N ALA A 2 -16.55 -35.23 -17.59
CA ALA A 2 -17.33 -34.26 -16.81
C ALA A 2 -17.65 -34.73 -15.37
N LEU A 3 -17.23 -35.92 -14.99
CA LEU A 3 -17.50 -36.49 -13.65
C LEU A 3 -16.81 -35.73 -12.52
N GLU A 4 -15.68 -35.08 -12.80
CA GLU A 4 -14.99 -34.21 -11.83
C GLU A 4 -15.85 -33.02 -11.36
N PHE A 5 -16.75 -32.52 -12.21
CA PHE A 5 -17.68 -31.45 -11.87
C PHE A 5 -18.92 -31.94 -11.10
N ALA A 6 -19.03 -33.24 -10.86
CA ALA A 6 -20.05 -33.81 -9.97
C ALA A 6 -19.52 -34.00 -8.53
N ASP A 7 -18.22 -33.77 -8.31
CA ASP A 7 -17.62 -33.79 -6.98
C ASP A 7 -17.99 -32.52 -6.19
N GLY A 8 -18.58 -32.70 -5.01
CA GLY A 8 -19.03 -31.62 -4.15
C GLY A 8 -17.88 -30.69 -3.71
N TRP A 9 -16.70 -31.22 -3.45
CA TRP A 9 -15.53 -30.45 -3.09
C TRP A 9 -15.05 -29.55 -4.25
N LYS A 10 -14.98 -30.13 -5.45
CA LYS A 10 -14.59 -29.39 -6.67
C LYS A 10 -15.58 -28.27 -7.01
N LEU A 11 -16.86 -28.54 -6.82
CA LEU A 11 -17.88 -27.49 -7.00
C LEU A 11 -17.75 -26.36 -5.98
N LYS A 12 -17.49 -26.69 -4.70
CA LYS A 12 -17.23 -25.65 -3.66
C LYS A 12 -16.01 -24.80 -4.00
N GLU A 13 -14.91 -25.42 -4.46
CA GLU A 13 -13.72 -24.71 -4.92
C GLU A 13 -14.04 -23.74 -6.07
N LEU A 14 -14.75 -24.20 -7.09
CA LEU A 14 -15.11 -23.38 -8.24
C LEU A 14 -16.07 -22.25 -7.86
N ILE A 15 -17.06 -22.51 -7.01
CA ILE A 15 -17.99 -21.50 -6.51
C ILE A 15 -17.23 -20.44 -5.72
N GLY A 16 -16.37 -20.83 -4.78
CA GLY A 16 -15.54 -19.91 -4.01
C GLY A 16 -14.62 -19.06 -4.89
N LYS A 17 -14.09 -19.64 -5.96
CA LYS A 17 -13.21 -18.90 -6.88
C LYS A 17 -13.96 -17.92 -7.78
N TYR A 18 -15.05 -18.32 -8.40
CA TYR A 18 -15.68 -17.56 -9.51
C TYR A 18 -16.99 -16.87 -9.13
N SER A 19 -17.67 -17.35 -8.10
CA SER A 19 -19.06 -16.96 -7.80
C SER A 19 -19.30 -16.64 -6.33
N ASP A 20 -18.24 -16.50 -5.52
CA ASP A 20 -18.38 -16.25 -4.09
C ASP A 20 -19.17 -14.96 -3.78
N HIS A 21 -18.98 -13.94 -4.60
CA HIS A 21 -19.53 -12.61 -4.38
C HIS A 21 -20.76 -12.26 -5.23
N ILE A 22 -21.28 -13.18 -6.05
CA ILE A 22 -22.53 -12.93 -6.78
C ILE A 22 -23.70 -12.75 -5.81
N ALA A 23 -24.68 -11.92 -6.19
CA ALA A 23 -25.80 -11.57 -5.30
C ALA A 23 -26.80 -12.71 -5.04
N ILE A 24 -26.62 -13.86 -5.67
CA ILE A 24 -27.50 -15.02 -5.60
C ILE A 24 -26.86 -16.06 -4.67
N PRO A 25 -27.54 -16.48 -3.58
CA PRO A 25 -27.02 -17.55 -2.74
C PRO A 25 -27.03 -18.88 -3.49
N ILE A 26 -25.85 -19.49 -3.60
CA ILE A 26 -25.70 -20.83 -4.17
C ILE A 26 -25.78 -21.82 -3.02
N LYS A 27 -26.72 -22.76 -3.11
CA LYS A 27 -26.92 -23.77 -2.09
C LYS A 27 -26.51 -25.15 -2.61
N MET A 28 -25.83 -25.89 -1.76
CA MET A 28 -25.48 -27.30 -1.98
C MET A 28 -25.97 -28.13 -0.81
N GLU A 29 -26.24 -29.40 -1.09
CA GLU A 29 -26.55 -30.36 -0.03
C GLU A 29 -25.29 -30.64 0.80
N GLY A 30 -25.39 -30.49 2.11
CA GLY A 30 -24.30 -30.77 3.03
C GLY A 30 -23.88 -32.23 2.99
N GLU A 31 -22.58 -32.45 3.11
CA GLU A 31 -21.99 -33.78 3.14
C GLU A 31 -21.22 -33.96 4.45
N LYS A 32 -21.33 -35.14 5.07
CA LYS A 32 -20.52 -35.50 6.24
C LYS A 32 -19.82 -36.82 6.00
N TRP A 33 -18.63 -36.94 6.58
CA TRP A 33 -17.90 -38.20 6.58
C TRP A 33 -18.55 -39.16 7.54
N GLU A 34 -18.92 -40.36 7.07
CA GLU A 34 -19.35 -41.46 7.93
C GLU A 34 -18.30 -42.59 7.83
N GLU A 35 -17.85 -43.06 8.99
CA GLU A 35 -16.98 -44.24 9.07
C GLU A 35 -17.73 -45.51 8.61
N GLY A 36 -17.02 -46.43 7.98
CA GLY A 36 -17.58 -47.69 7.55
C GLY A 36 -18.17 -48.46 8.75
N LYS A 37 -19.36 -49.01 8.58
CA LYS A 37 -20.10 -49.71 9.65
C LYS A 37 -19.50 -51.06 10.03
N GLU A 38 -18.56 -51.58 9.29
CA GLU A 38 -17.87 -52.87 9.51
C GLU A 38 -16.36 -52.64 9.54
N GLU A 39 -15.69 -53.48 10.38
CA GLU A 39 -14.23 -53.42 10.54
C GLU A 39 -13.54 -53.70 9.20
N GLY A 40 -12.87 -52.70 8.60
CA GLY A 40 -12.22 -52.76 7.31
C GLY A 40 -12.96 -52.17 6.11
N GLN A 41 -14.16 -51.59 6.29
CA GLN A 41 -14.81 -50.80 5.25
C GLN A 41 -14.33 -49.35 5.29
N PRO A 42 -13.92 -48.78 4.12
CA PRO A 42 -13.56 -47.36 4.04
C PRO A 42 -14.81 -46.52 4.33
N GLY A 43 -14.64 -45.44 5.10
CA GLY A 43 -15.68 -44.42 5.29
C GLY A 43 -16.05 -43.77 3.97
N ALA A 44 -17.22 -43.18 3.91
CA ALA A 44 -17.73 -42.46 2.73
C ALA A 44 -18.36 -41.11 3.08
N MET A 45 -18.35 -40.16 2.15
CA MET A 45 -19.10 -38.92 2.26
C MET A 45 -20.59 -39.22 2.00
N VAL A 46 -21.43 -38.91 3.01
CA VAL A 46 -22.88 -39.13 2.97
C VAL A 46 -23.60 -37.79 3.00
N LYS A 47 -24.61 -37.64 2.16
CA LYS A 47 -25.43 -36.42 2.11
C LYS A 47 -26.27 -36.31 3.36
N THR A 48 -26.28 -35.12 3.98
CA THR A 48 -26.97 -34.84 5.24
C THR A 48 -28.45 -34.48 5.06
N GLY A 49 -28.89 -34.23 3.82
CA GLY A 49 -30.24 -33.73 3.54
C GLY A 49 -30.44 -32.24 3.88
N ALA A 50 -29.46 -31.59 4.52
CA ALA A 50 -29.49 -30.17 4.83
C ALA A 50 -28.85 -29.36 3.69
N TRP A 51 -29.47 -28.24 3.32
CA TRP A 51 -28.93 -27.34 2.30
C TRP A 51 -28.11 -26.23 2.94
N GLU A 52 -26.86 -26.10 2.55
CA GLU A 52 -25.93 -25.08 3.01
C GLU A 52 -25.68 -24.05 1.92
N THR A 53 -25.59 -22.78 2.29
CA THR A 53 -25.14 -21.73 1.37
C THR A 53 -23.62 -21.76 1.28
N ILE A 54 -23.08 -21.94 0.07
CA ILE A 54 -21.67 -22.18 -0.17
C ILE A 54 -20.91 -20.88 -0.46
N ASN A 55 -21.57 -19.91 -1.09
CA ASN A 55 -20.96 -18.62 -1.39
C ASN A 55 -21.35 -17.55 -0.36
N GLN A 56 -20.55 -16.49 -0.26
CA GLN A 56 -20.84 -15.38 0.64
C GLN A 56 -22.06 -14.58 0.19
N ALA A 57 -22.38 -14.59 -1.12
CA ALA A 57 -23.48 -13.86 -1.75
C ALA A 57 -23.47 -12.33 -1.52
N THR A 58 -22.37 -11.83 -0.95
CA THR A 58 -22.12 -10.40 -0.68
C THR A 58 -20.72 -10.04 -1.06
N ALA A 59 -20.52 -8.78 -1.46
CA ALA A 59 -19.20 -8.25 -1.78
C ALA A 59 -18.96 -7.01 -0.91
N LEU A 60 -17.86 -6.98 -0.16
CA LEU A 60 -17.53 -5.87 0.72
C LEU A 60 -17.52 -4.54 -0.04
N TRP A 61 -16.92 -4.53 -1.23
CA TRP A 61 -16.77 -3.34 -2.05
C TRP A 61 -18.08 -2.78 -2.63
N THR A 62 -19.18 -3.53 -2.54
CA THR A 62 -20.50 -3.04 -2.98
C THR A 62 -21.30 -2.37 -1.88
N ARG A 63 -20.86 -2.50 -0.62
CA ARG A 63 -21.51 -1.88 0.54
C ARG A 63 -21.17 -0.40 0.64
N PRO A 64 -22.07 0.44 1.18
CA PRO A 64 -21.74 1.84 1.51
C PRO A 64 -20.55 1.91 2.49
N LYS A 65 -19.63 2.83 2.27
CA LYS A 65 -18.43 3.00 3.14
C LYS A 65 -18.78 3.18 4.62
N LYS A 66 -19.86 3.88 4.92
CA LYS A 66 -20.32 4.14 6.30
C LYS A 66 -20.75 2.88 7.06
N ASP A 67 -21.03 1.80 6.33
CA ASP A 67 -21.50 0.52 6.88
C ASP A 67 -20.38 -0.52 6.95
N ILE A 68 -19.12 -0.10 6.70
CA ILE A 68 -17.94 -0.97 6.73
C ILE A 68 -16.97 -0.41 7.76
N THR A 69 -16.53 -1.25 8.70
CA THR A 69 -15.52 -0.88 9.70
C THR A 69 -14.10 -1.08 9.18
N ASP A 70 -13.13 -0.45 9.82
CA ASP A 70 -11.71 -0.58 9.46
C ASP A 70 -11.24 -2.03 9.60
N GLU A 71 -11.72 -2.77 10.62
CA GLU A 71 -11.42 -4.20 10.81
C GLU A 71 -11.94 -5.05 9.65
N GLN A 72 -13.09 -4.69 9.08
CA GLN A 72 -13.63 -5.38 7.90
C GLN A 72 -12.78 -5.11 6.65
N TYR A 73 -12.28 -3.87 6.48
CA TYR A 73 -11.34 -3.56 5.40
C TYR A 73 -10.02 -4.31 5.56
N ILE A 74 -9.47 -4.37 6.78
CA ILE A 74 -8.22 -5.08 7.09
C ILE A 74 -8.40 -6.59 6.86
N GLY A 75 -9.43 -7.20 7.43
CA GLY A 75 -9.70 -8.63 7.25
C GLY A 75 -9.94 -9.03 5.79
N PHE A 76 -10.55 -8.15 5.00
CA PHE A 76 -10.68 -8.37 3.56
C PHE A 76 -9.33 -8.30 2.84
N TYR A 77 -8.47 -7.36 3.22
CA TYR A 77 -7.11 -7.24 2.67
C TYR A 77 -6.28 -8.50 2.96
N GLU A 78 -6.30 -8.99 4.20
CA GLU A 78 -5.58 -10.20 4.60
C GLU A 78 -5.95 -11.42 3.74
N GLN A 79 -7.23 -11.59 3.47
CA GLN A 79 -7.72 -12.66 2.59
C GLN A 79 -7.34 -12.43 1.11
N LEU A 80 -7.43 -11.18 0.65
CA LEU A 80 -7.17 -10.81 -0.75
C LEU A 80 -5.68 -10.95 -1.10
N ALA A 81 -4.82 -10.42 -0.23
CA ALA A 81 -3.38 -10.29 -0.46
C ALA A 81 -2.59 -11.51 0.06
N HIS A 82 -3.23 -12.39 0.85
CA HIS A 82 -2.58 -13.44 1.63
C HIS A 82 -1.44 -12.88 2.50
N ASP A 83 -1.70 -11.74 3.11
CA ASP A 83 -0.78 -10.97 3.93
C ASP A 83 -1.43 -10.72 5.29
N TRP A 84 -0.80 -11.18 6.36
CA TRP A 84 -1.32 -11.08 7.73
C TRP A 84 -0.98 -9.76 8.43
N GLN A 85 -0.24 -8.89 7.75
CA GLN A 85 0.02 -7.54 8.24
C GLN A 85 -1.06 -6.59 7.71
N PRO A 86 -1.55 -5.66 8.53
CA PRO A 86 -2.55 -4.71 8.08
C PRO A 86 -1.99 -3.82 6.95
N PRO A 87 -2.83 -3.42 6.00
CA PRO A 87 -2.42 -2.51 4.94
C PRO A 87 -2.06 -1.13 5.51
N LEU A 88 -1.13 -0.45 4.88
CA LEU A 88 -0.72 0.89 5.26
C LEU A 88 -1.85 1.91 5.06
N ALA A 89 -2.55 1.80 3.94
CA ALA A 89 -3.69 2.63 3.60
C ALA A 89 -4.60 1.93 2.57
N TRP A 90 -5.83 2.40 2.45
CA TRP A 90 -6.77 1.94 1.43
C TRP A 90 -7.68 3.04 0.94
N THR A 91 -8.27 2.81 -0.22
CA THR A 91 -9.29 3.67 -0.78
C THR A 91 -10.41 2.84 -1.39
N HIS A 92 -11.65 3.19 -1.06
CA HIS A 92 -12.85 2.55 -1.56
C HIS A 92 -13.72 3.59 -2.25
N ASN A 93 -14.04 3.41 -3.54
CA ASN A 93 -14.85 4.36 -4.29
C ASN A 93 -15.73 3.65 -5.31
N ARG A 94 -16.92 4.21 -5.51
CA ARG A 94 -17.78 3.93 -6.64
C ARG A 94 -17.70 5.09 -7.61
N VAL A 95 -17.38 4.79 -8.84
CA VAL A 95 -17.33 5.74 -9.96
C VAL A 95 -18.56 5.53 -10.81
N GLU A 96 -19.29 6.61 -11.02
CA GLU A 96 -20.49 6.66 -11.87
C GLU A 96 -20.22 7.63 -13.01
N GLY A 97 -20.57 7.26 -14.23
CA GLY A 97 -20.33 8.10 -15.41
C GLY A 97 -20.43 7.30 -16.71
N SER A 98 -19.56 7.62 -17.67
CA SER A 98 -19.49 6.88 -18.95
C SER A 98 -18.98 5.46 -18.80
N THR A 99 -18.28 5.18 -17.70
CA THR A 99 -17.81 3.85 -17.30
C THR A 99 -18.08 3.71 -15.81
N GLU A 100 -18.95 2.76 -15.45
CA GLU A 100 -19.30 2.50 -14.06
C GLU A 100 -18.46 1.37 -13.49
N TYR A 101 -17.82 1.64 -12.34
CA TYR A 101 -17.06 0.64 -11.61
C TYR A 101 -16.90 0.99 -10.13
N THR A 102 -16.69 -0.02 -9.33
CA THR A 102 -16.29 0.11 -7.93
C THR A 102 -14.84 -0.31 -7.79
N GLN A 103 -14.06 0.44 -7.02
CA GLN A 103 -12.68 0.12 -6.70
C GLN A 103 -12.46 0.08 -5.19
N LEU A 104 -11.79 -0.95 -4.72
CA LEU A 104 -11.25 -1.06 -3.37
C LEU A 104 -9.77 -1.40 -3.50
N LEU A 105 -8.91 -0.40 -3.28
CA LEU A 105 -7.46 -0.50 -3.51
C LEU A 105 -6.72 -0.32 -2.19
N TYR A 106 -5.67 -1.10 -1.99
CA TYR A 106 -4.83 -1.13 -0.80
C TYR A 106 -3.37 -0.85 -1.14
N ILE A 107 -2.69 -0.13 -0.26
CA ILE A 107 -1.24 -0.02 -0.21
C ILE A 107 -0.76 -0.97 0.89
N PRO A 108 0.03 -2.01 0.58
CA PRO A 108 0.64 -2.88 1.59
C PRO A 108 1.54 -2.10 2.55
N SER A 109 1.78 -2.64 3.75
CA SER A 109 2.70 -2.03 4.73
C SER A 109 4.17 -2.31 4.43
N HIS A 110 4.47 -3.34 3.62
CA HIS A 110 5.82 -3.72 3.23
C HIS A 110 5.88 -4.19 1.78
N ALA A 111 7.05 -4.04 1.18
CA ALA A 111 7.29 -4.47 -0.19
C ALA A 111 7.44 -5.99 -0.25
N PRO A 112 6.72 -6.69 -1.13
CA PRO A 112 6.97 -8.10 -1.35
C PRO A 112 8.36 -8.29 -1.98
N PHE A 113 9.03 -9.41 -1.64
CA PHE A 113 10.40 -9.71 -2.08
C PHE A 113 10.57 -9.74 -3.60
N ASP A 114 9.51 -10.03 -4.33
CA ASP A 114 9.44 -10.14 -5.78
C ASP A 114 8.95 -8.84 -6.48
N LEU A 115 8.90 -7.71 -5.75
CA LEU A 115 8.46 -6.41 -6.29
C LEU A 115 9.25 -5.97 -7.53
N TRP A 116 10.51 -6.37 -7.61
CA TRP A 116 11.43 -6.02 -8.70
C TRP A 116 11.46 -7.05 -9.83
N ASP A 117 10.72 -8.14 -9.68
CA ASP A 117 10.59 -9.12 -10.76
C ASP A 117 9.78 -8.52 -11.91
N ARG A 118 10.34 -8.64 -13.13
CA ARG A 118 9.67 -8.12 -14.34
C ARG A 118 8.41 -8.90 -14.71
N ASP A 119 8.34 -10.15 -14.30
CA ASP A 119 7.22 -11.04 -14.58
C ASP A 119 6.15 -10.98 -13.49
N LYS A 120 6.41 -10.20 -12.41
CA LYS A 120 5.42 -10.01 -11.38
C LYS A 120 4.24 -9.21 -11.88
N LYS A 121 3.08 -9.77 -11.65
CA LYS A 121 1.79 -9.20 -12.01
C LYS A 121 1.27 -8.28 -10.91
N ALA A 122 0.53 -7.25 -11.31
CA ALA A 122 -0.18 -6.39 -10.37
C ALA A 122 -1.27 -7.19 -9.66
N GLY A 123 -1.31 -7.17 -8.33
CA GLY A 123 -2.29 -7.95 -7.56
C GLY A 123 -3.69 -7.33 -7.53
N ILE A 124 -4.23 -6.94 -8.69
CA ILE A 124 -5.58 -6.39 -8.84
C ILE A 124 -6.50 -7.49 -9.37
N LYS A 125 -7.53 -7.85 -8.59
CA LYS A 125 -8.57 -8.76 -9.02
C LYS A 125 -9.65 -7.99 -9.78
N LEU A 126 -9.93 -8.44 -10.99
CA LEU A 126 -11.02 -7.89 -11.82
C LEU A 126 -12.27 -8.74 -11.64
N TYR A 127 -13.35 -8.05 -11.32
CA TYR A 127 -14.72 -8.58 -11.35
C TYR A 127 -15.54 -7.82 -12.39
N VAL A 128 -16.51 -8.48 -12.96
CA VAL A 128 -17.56 -7.87 -13.78
C VAL A 128 -18.91 -8.29 -13.22
N LYS A 129 -19.67 -7.33 -12.71
CA LYS A 129 -20.96 -7.59 -12.06
C LYS A 129 -20.85 -8.67 -10.95
N ARG A 130 -19.76 -8.56 -10.13
CA ARG A 130 -19.41 -9.48 -9.04
C ARG A 130 -18.98 -10.88 -9.47
N VAL A 131 -18.86 -11.14 -10.77
CA VAL A 131 -18.30 -12.39 -11.30
C VAL A 131 -16.80 -12.20 -11.44
N PHE A 132 -16.01 -13.09 -10.85
CA PHE A 132 -14.56 -13.07 -10.96
C PHE A 132 -14.13 -13.35 -12.40
N ILE A 133 -13.23 -12.50 -12.91
CA ILE A 133 -12.68 -12.61 -14.27
C ILE A 133 -11.22 -13.02 -14.24
N MET A 134 -10.38 -12.32 -13.46
CA MET A 134 -8.95 -12.61 -13.36
C MET A 134 -8.30 -12.04 -12.11
N ASP A 135 -7.19 -12.63 -11.68
CA ASP A 135 -6.43 -12.20 -10.50
C ASP A 135 -5.49 -11.02 -10.78
N ASP A 136 -4.93 -10.93 -11.97
CA ASP A 136 -3.81 -10.04 -12.27
C ASP A 136 -4.16 -9.13 -13.45
N ALA A 137 -5.04 -8.17 -13.21
CA ALA A 137 -5.43 -7.21 -14.23
C ALA A 137 -4.40 -6.07 -14.35
N GLU A 138 -3.23 -6.38 -14.94
CA GLU A 138 -2.10 -5.44 -15.11
C GLU A 138 -2.48 -4.18 -15.87
N GLN A 139 -3.48 -4.26 -16.73
CA GLN A 139 -3.95 -3.16 -17.56
C GLN A 139 -4.66 -2.08 -16.74
N LEU A 140 -5.12 -2.40 -15.53
CA LEU A 140 -5.94 -1.51 -14.70
C LEU A 140 -5.13 -0.56 -13.82
N VAL A 141 -3.80 -0.72 -13.75
CA VAL A 141 -2.88 0.20 -13.08
C VAL A 141 -1.58 0.32 -13.89
N PRO A 142 -0.89 1.47 -13.87
CA PRO A 142 0.43 1.59 -14.48
C PRO A 142 1.48 0.79 -13.70
N ARG A 143 2.58 0.47 -14.35
CA ARG A 143 3.61 -0.42 -13.81
C ARG A 143 4.29 0.12 -12.55
N TYR A 144 4.48 1.41 -12.46
CA TYR A 144 5.04 2.05 -11.28
C TYR A 144 4.12 2.02 -10.04
N LEU A 145 2.86 1.57 -10.20
CA LEU A 145 1.91 1.31 -9.12
C LEU A 145 1.66 -0.19 -8.88
N ARG A 146 2.55 -1.08 -9.36
CA ARG A 146 2.40 -2.54 -9.26
C ARG A 146 2.35 -3.10 -7.82
N PHE A 147 2.72 -2.29 -6.84
CA PHE A 147 2.58 -2.64 -5.43
C PHE A 147 1.13 -2.62 -4.93
N ILE A 148 0.22 -1.99 -5.66
CA ILE A 148 -1.19 -1.89 -5.27
C ILE A 148 -1.85 -3.27 -5.33
N LYS A 149 -2.59 -3.58 -4.28
CA LYS A 149 -3.49 -4.74 -4.20
C LYS A 149 -4.93 -4.26 -4.20
N GLY A 150 -5.86 -5.09 -4.64
CA GLY A 150 -7.25 -4.68 -4.55
C GLY A 150 -8.20 -5.38 -5.50
N VAL A 151 -9.41 -4.83 -5.53
CA VAL A 151 -10.52 -5.30 -6.35
C VAL A 151 -11.05 -4.15 -7.19
N ILE A 152 -11.33 -4.45 -8.45
CA ILE A 152 -12.10 -3.59 -9.35
C ILE A 152 -13.27 -4.39 -9.88
N ASP A 153 -14.48 -3.87 -9.71
CA ASP A 153 -15.71 -4.48 -10.18
C ASP A 153 -16.41 -3.53 -11.16
N SER A 154 -16.39 -3.89 -12.43
CA SER A 154 -16.99 -3.08 -13.51
C SER A 154 -18.40 -3.55 -13.82
N ALA A 155 -19.33 -2.58 -14.02
CA ALA A 155 -20.66 -2.85 -14.51
C ALA A 155 -20.71 -2.94 -16.04
N ASP A 156 -19.78 -2.29 -16.74
CA ASP A 156 -19.83 -2.06 -18.19
C ASP A 156 -18.95 -3.01 -19.01
N LEU A 157 -17.91 -3.56 -18.41
CA LEU A 157 -17.08 -4.54 -19.11
C LEU A 157 -17.88 -5.82 -19.41
N PRO A 158 -17.66 -6.44 -20.58
CA PRO A 158 -18.34 -7.68 -20.92
C PRO A 158 -17.79 -8.86 -20.09
N LEU A 159 -18.64 -9.80 -19.72
CA LEU A 159 -18.26 -10.99 -18.94
C LEU A 159 -17.25 -11.91 -19.64
N ASN A 160 -17.17 -11.87 -20.97
CA ASN A 160 -16.23 -12.64 -21.78
C ASN A 160 -14.92 -11.90 -22.06
N VAL A 161 -14.57 -10.97 -21.20
CA VAL A 161 -13.32 -10.19 -21.31
C VAL A 161 -12.11 -11.13 -21.29
N SER A 162 -11.30 -11.06 -22.34
CA SER A 162 -9.99 -11.68 -22.44
C SER A 162 -8.87 -10.66 -22.15
N ARG A 163 -7.65 -11.14 -21.89
CA ARG A 163 -6.48 -10.24 -21.74
C ARG A 163 -6.26 -9.34 -22.95
N GLU A 164 -6.53 -9.82 -24.14
CA GLU A 164 -6.39 -9.06 -25.38
C GLU A 164 -7.40 -7.92 -25.46
N LEU A 165 -8.66 -8.19 -25.09
CA LEU A 165 -9.71 -7.16 -25.05
C LEU A 165 -9.44 -6.08 -23.99
N LEU A 166 -8.78 -6.44 -22.89
CA LEU A 166 -8.37 -5.47 -21.86
C LEU A 166 -7.33 -4.48 -22.38
N GLN A 167 -6.48 -4.85 -23.32
CA GLN A 167 -5.42 -3.97 -23.81
C GLN A 167 -5.94 -2.83 -24.68
N GLU A 168 -7.04 -3.03 -25.39
CA GLU A 168 -7.54 -2.09 -26.42
C GLU A 168 -8.79 -1.31 -25.99
N SER A 169 -9.47 -1.71 -24.93
CA SER A 169 -10.73 -1.11 -24.49
C SER A 169 -10.56 0.32 -23.97
N ARG A 170 -11.45 1.21 -24.42
CA ARG A 170 -11.57 2.58 -23.89
C ARG A 170 -11.93 2.59 -22.41
N ASP A 171 -12.80 1.67 -21.99
CA ASP A 171 -13.26 1.56 -20.62
C ASP A 171 -12.12 1.15 -19.67
N VAL A 172 -11.27 0.22 -20.11
CA VAL A 172 -10.07 -0.18 -19.36
C VAL A 172 -9.11 0.99 -19.16
N ARG A 173 -8.90 1.82 -20.17
CA ARG A 173 -8.08 3.04 -20.04
C ARG A 173 -8.71 4.02 -19.05
N ALA A 174 -10.03 4.24 -19.13
CA ALA A 174 -10.74 5.12 -18.21
C ALA A 174 -10.64 4.63 -16.75
N ILE A 175 -10.77 3.32 -16.52
CA ILE A 175 -10.58 2.69 -15.21
C ILE A 175 -9.13 2.87 -14.73
N ARG A 176 -8.13 2.58 -15.58
CA ARG A 176 -6.72 2.75 -15.27
C ARG A 176 -6.39 4.18 -14.85
N ASP A 177 -6.84 5.17 -15.62
CA ASP A 177 -6.61 6.58 -15.32
C ASP A 177 -7.32 7.01 -14.03
N GLY A 178 -8.52 6.48 -13.79
CA GLY A 178 -9.26 6.69 -12.55
C GLY A 178 -8.55 6.11 -11.33
N ASN A 179 -8.05 4.87 -11.44
CA ASN A 179 -7.27 4.21 -10.39
C ASN A 179 -5.97 4.98 -10.10
N THR A 180 -5.24 5.36 -11.15
CA THR A 180 -4.00 6.14 -11.03
C THR A 180 -4.24 7.45 -10.29
N ARG A 181 -5.23 8.23 -10.70
CA ARG A 181 -5.58 9.50 -10.04
C ARG A 181 -5.92 9.30 -8.57
N ARG A 182 -6.62 8.21 -8.26
CA ARG A 182 -7.06 7.92 -6.89
C ARG A 182 -5.91 7.49 -5.99
N VAL A 183 -5.03 6.62 -6.50
CA VAL A 183 -3.84 6.19 -5.75
C VAL A 183 -2.89 7.36 -5.52
N LEU A 184 -2.60 8.17 -6.54
CA LEU A 184 -1.78 9.36 -6.36
C LEU A 184 -2.41 10.34 -5.36
N GLY A 185 -3.74 10.53 -5.38
CA GLY A 185 -4.43 11.34 -4.38
C GLY A 185 -4.27 10.80 -2.96
N LEU A 186 -4.38 9.48 -2.77
CA LEU A 186 -4.13 8.84 -1.47
C LEU A 186 -2.69 9.08 -0.97
N LEU A 187 -1.70 8.98 -1.86
CA LEU A 187 -0.30 9.26 -1.53
C LEU A 187 -0.06 10.75 -1.22
N GLU A 188 -0.72 11.65 -1.93
CA GLU A 188 -0.67 13.09 -1.67
C GLU A 188 -1.25 13.43 -0.29
N ASP A 189 -2.37 12.81 0.09
CA ASP A 189 -2.99 12.98 1.41
C ASP A 189 -2.05 12.48 2.52
N MET A 190 -1.41 11.31 2.33
CA MET A 190 -0.43 10.77 3.28
C MET A 190 0.80 11.67 3.41
N ALA A 191 1.35 12.16 2.28
CA ALA A 191 2.51 13.04 2.27
C ALA A 191 2.21 14.41 2.90
N LYS A 192 0.97 14.90 2.77
CA LYS A 192 0.53 16.13 3.41
C LYS A 192 0.43 15.97 4.93
N ALA A 193 -0.11 14.86 5.42
CA ALA A 193 -0.19 14.57 6.85
C ALA A 193 1.22 14.50 7.49
N GLU A 194 2.23 13.94 6.77
CA GLU A 194 3.63 13.96 7.20
C GLU A 194 4.15 15.39 7.42
N ASN A 195 3.90 16.29 6.48
CA ASN A 195 4.39 17.67 6.54
C ASN A 195 3.72 18.49 7.65
N GLU A 196 2.48 18.19 8.05
CA GLU A 196 1.75 18.89 9.11
C GLU A 196 2.30 18.57 10.52
N VAL A 197 2.89 17.39 10.71
CA VAL A 197 3.43 16.92 12.01
C VAL A 197 4.94 17.27 12.16
N GLY A 198 5.65 17.53 11.06
CA GLY A 198 7.08 17.86 11.04
C GLY A 198 8.02 16.65 11.17
N PRO A 199 9.30 16.77 10.79
CA PRO A 199 10.24 15.66 10.68
C PRO A 199 10.77 15.08 12.02
N GLY A 200 10.16 15.42 13.15
CA GLY A 200 10.70 15.12 14.49
C GLY A 200 10.27 13.81 15.16
N VAL A 201 9.32 13.05 14.59
CA VAL A 201 8.68 11.92 15.31
C VAL A 201 9.16 10.53 14.86
N ALA A 202 9.97 10.43 13.81
CA ALA A 202 10.36 9.13 13.22
C ALA A 202 11.60 8.45 13.86
N GLU A 203 12.23 9.02 14.88
CA GLU A 203 13.47 8.47 15.48
C GLU A 203 13.26 7.43 16.62
N GLY A 204 12.02 7.00 16.90
CA GLY A 204 11.68 6.16 18.07
C GLY A 204 11.47 4.67 17.82
N ALA A 205 11.56 4.15 16.60
CA ALA A 205 11.28 2.73 16.30
C ALA A 205 12.53 1.97 15.82
N ALA A 206 13.62 2.04 16.59
CA ALA A 206 14.69 1.04 16.51
C ALA A 206 14.27 -0.16 17.37
N VAL A 207 13.84 -1.24 16.73
CA VAL A 207 13.66 -2.54 17.37
C VAL A 207 15.04 -3.06 17.76
N GLU A 208 15.39 -2.93 19.04
CA GLU A 208 16.52 -3.67 19.63
C GLU A 208 16.15 -5.15 19.71
N ASP A 209 16.75 -5.93 18.83
CA ASP A 209 16.78 -7.38 18.90
C ASP A 209 17.67 -7.80 20.09
N LYS A 210 17.07 -8.00 21.26
CA LYS A 210 17.74 -8.68 22.39
C LYS A 210 17.31 -10.13 22.39
N VAL A 211 18.15 -10.96 21.79
CA VAL A 211 18.18 -12.40 22.07
C VAL A 211 18.69 -12.59 23.48
N ASP A 212 17.82 -12.93 24.41
CA ASP A 212 18.21 -13.41 25.75
C ASP A 212 18.07 -14.94 25.79
N VAL A 213 19.22 -15.60 25.88
CA VAL A 213 19.35 -17.04 26.14
C VAL A 213 19.67 -17.22 27.61
N GLY A 214 18.67 -17.62 28.40
CA GLY A 214 18.88 -17.87 29.85
C GLY A 214 17.91 -18.89 30.40
N SER A 215 18.39 -20.12 30.45
CA SER A 215 18.13 -21.28 31.34
C SER A 215 17.08 -21.16 32.43
N GLY A 216 16.30 -22.22 32.48
CA GLY A 216 15.34 -22.79 33.37
C GLY A 216 15.37 -22.48 34.87
N ASP A 217 14.21 -22.53 35.47
CA ASP A 217 13.93 -23.36 36.62
C ASP A 217 12.42 -23.52 36.86
N SER A 218 12.10 -24.60 37.59
CA SER A 218 10.84 -25.28 37.71
C SER A 218 9.97 -24.81 38.88
N THR A 219 8.63 -24.84 38.67
CA THR A 219 7.53 -25.24 39.60
C THR A 219 7.07 -24.29 40.73
N PRO A 220 5.84 -24.42 41.27
CA PRO A 220 4.63 -25.16 40.89
C PRO A 220 3.34 -24.31 40.87
N ALA A 221 2.26 -24.92 40.37
CA ALA A 221 0.90 -24.42 40.40
C ALA A 221 0.28 -24.42 41.79
N PRO A 222 -0.70 -23.56 42.10
CA PRO A 222 -1.69 -23.80 43.11
C PRO A 222 -3.08 -24.08 42.54
N GLU A 223 -3.77 -24.97 43.22
CA GLU A 223 -5.11 -25.52 43.00
C GLU A 223 -6.25 -24.49 43.13
N PRO A 224 -7.48 -24.87 42.72
CA PRO A 224 -8.61 -23.97 42.58
C PRO A 224 -9.35 -23.77 43.91
N THR A 225 -9.77 -22.56 44.19
CA THR A 225 -10.66 -22.26 45.34
C THR A 225 -12.01 -21.75 44.84
N GLU A 226 -13.02 -22.26 45.48
CA GLU A 226 -14.45 -22.18 45.27
C GLU A 226 -15.03 -20.77 45.15
N LEU A 227 -16.14 -20.69 44.38
CA LEU A 227 -17.09 -19.59 44.29
C LEU A 227 -17.89 -19.40 45.59
N PRO A 228 -18.33 -18.21 45.94
CA PRO A 228 -19.61 -18.00 46.53
C PRO A 228 -20.57 -17.18 45.67
N GLU A 229 -21.83 -17.55 45.83
CA GLU A 229 -23.02 -17.05 45.15
C GLU A 229 -23.42 -15.60 45.51
N SER A 230 -24.08 -15.02 44.52
CA SER A 230 -25.18 -14.04 44.59
C SER A 230 -25.01 -12.73 45.34
N GLY A 231 -25.14 -11.68 44.58
CA GLY A 231 -25.43 -10.32 45.01
C GLY A 231 -25.70 -9.43 43.82
N VAL A 232 -26.95 -9.42 43.37
CA VAL A 232 -27.44 -8.45 42.36
C VAL A 232 -27.40 -7.06 43.00
N THR A 233 -26.54 -6.17 42.55
CA THR A 233 -26.72 -4.74 42.69
C THR A 233 -26.41 -4.11 41.33
N ASP A 234 -27.45 -3.52 40.73
CA ASP A 234 -27.36 -2.64 39.58
C ASP A 234 -26.40 -1.48 39.90
N VAL A 235 -25.20 -1.58 39.34
CA VAL A 235 -24.32 -0.42 39.17
C VAL A 235 -24.37 -0.06 37.68
N VAL A 236 -25.19 0.94 37.38
CA VAL A 236 -25.13 1.65 36.10
C VAL A 236 -23.82 2.38 36.09
N ASP A 237 -22.80 1.79 35.47
CA ASP A 237 -21.55 2.45 35.14
C ASP A 237 -21.87 3.53 34.11
N LYS A 238 -21.97 4.78 34.60
CA LYS A 238 -21.92 5.94 33.73
C LYS A 238 -20.54 5.97 33.12
N ALA A 239 -20.43 5.51 31.86
CA ALA A 239 -19.28 5.80 31.03
C ALA A 239 -19.14 7.34 30.97
N GLU A 240 -18.13 7.88 31.63
CA GLU A 240 -17.75 9.28 31.55
C GLU A 240 -17.45 9.57 30.07
N ALA A 241 -18.11 10.60 29.55
CA ALA A 241 -17.82 11.08 28.21
C ALA A 241 -16.34 11.51 28.14
N PRO A 242 -15.61 11.12 27.06
CA PRO A 242 -14.18 11.44 26.95
C PRO A 242 -13.96 12.95 27.10
N THR A 243 -13.00 13.31 27.94
CA THR A 243 -12.67 14.72 28.17
C THR A 243 -12.10 15.36 26.90
N ALA A 244 -12.17 16.67 26.78
CA ALA A 244 -11.55 17.38 25.64
C ALA A 244 -10.05 17.08 25.53
N ALA A 245 -9.37 16.79 26.65
CA ALA A 245 -7.98 16.38 26.69
C ALA A 245 -7.77 14.97 26.10
N ASP A 246 -8.66 14.00 26.40
CA ASP A 246 -8.62 12.66 25.82
C ASP A 246 -8.90 12.67 24.31
N ALA A 247 -9.82 13.54 23.89
CA ALA A 247 -10.11 13.74 22.46
C ALA A 247 -8.91 14.37 21.74
N ALA A 248 -8.25 15.35 22.33
CA ALA A 248 -7.04 15.97 21.78
C ALA A 248 -5.86 15.00 21.74
N ALA A 249 -5.65 14.17 22.78
CA ALA A 249 -4.61 13.17 22.81
C ALA A 249 -4.82 12.08 21.73
N LYS A 250 -6.04 11.56 21.58
CA LYS A 250 -6.40 10.62 20.51
C LYS A 250 -6.25 11.22 19.12
N PHE A 251 -6.55 12.51 18.96
CA PHE A 251 -6.38 13.23 17.70
C PHE A 251 -4.89 13.37 17.35
N ALA A 252 -4.05 13.74 18.32
CA ALA A 252 -2.61 13.85 18.14
C ALA A 252 -1.99 12.46 17.80
N GLU A 253 -2.35 11.40 18.54
CA GLU A 253 -1.91 10.04 18.27
C GLU A 253 -2.32 9.55 16.87
N LYS A 254 -3.52 9.92 16.41
CA LYS A 254 -3.98 9.60 15.06
C LYS A 254 -3.18 10.35 14.00
N GLN A 255 -2.88 11.64 14.24
CA GLN A 255 -2.03 12.43 13.32
C GLN A 255 -0.61 11.86 13.23
N ASP A 256 0.01 11.51 14.35
CA ASP A 256 1.35 10.91 14.37
C ASP A 256 1.39 9.58 13.60
N LYS A 257 0.38 8.74 13.79
CA LYS A 257 0.24 7.48 13.02
C LYS A 257 0.05 7.73 11.52
N GLU A 258 -0.72 8.73 11.13
CA GLU A 258 -0.91 9.09 9.72
C GLU A 258 0.37 9.67 9.10
N ALA A 259 1.10 10.52 9.82
CA ALA A 259 2.38 11.08 9.37
C ALA A 259 3.42 9.98 9.11
N GLY A 260 3.56 9.01 10.01
CA GLY A 260 4.49 7.88 9.85
C GLY A 260 4.18 6.96 8.67
N LYS A 261 2.97 7.00 8.14
CA LYS A 261 2.56 6.17 7.00
C LYS A 261 3.32 6.52 5.72
N TYR A 262 3.53 7.81 5.44
CA TYR A 262 4.23 8.19 4.22
C TYR A 262 5.71 7.84 4.26
N VAL A 263 6.36 7.99 5.41
CA VAL A 263 7.76 7.55 5.62
C VAL A 263 7.88 6.04 5.38
N THR A 264 6.96 5.25 5.94
CA THR A 264 6.91 3.80 5.72
C THR A 264 6.69 3.47 4.25
N PHE A 265 5.71 4.11 3.60
CA PHE A 265 5.46 3.96 2.18
C PHE A 265 6.71 4.26 1.34
N TRP A 266 7.37 5.38 1.64
CA TRP A 266 8.54 5.81 0.87
C TRP A 266 9.69 4.82 0.98
N ARG A 267 9.97 4.32 2.19
CA ARG A 267 11.00 3.31 2.42
C ARG A 267 10.76 2.03 1.61
N GLU A 268 9.50 1.58 1.52
CA GLU A 268 9.13 0.32 0.88
C GLU A 268 8.95 0.46 -0.65
N PHE A 269 8.36 1.55 -1.10
CA PHE A 269 7.89 1.70 -2.48
C PHE A 269 8.43 2.94 -3.21
N GLY A 270 9.18 3.79 -2.55
CA GLY A 270 9.65 5.05 -3.12
C GLY A 270 10.43 4.88 -4.42
N ALA A 271 11.34 3.90 -4.47
CA ALA A 271 12.13 3.63 -5.67
C ALA A 271 11.26 3.16 -6.85
N VAL A 272 10.18 2.41 -6.59
CA VAL A 272 9.22 2.00 -7.63
C VAL A 272 8.38 3.19 -8.11
N LEU A 273 7.96 4.06 -7.20
CA LEU A 273 7.20 5.27 -7.56
C LEU A 273 7.99 6.19 -8.51
N LYS A 274 9.33 6.27 -8.35
CA LYS A 274 10.20 7.05 -9.22
C LYS A 274 10.14 6.63 -10.69
N GLU A 275 9.82 5.36 -10.99
CA GLU A 275 9.63 4.87 -12.36
C GLU A 275 8.50 5.63 -13.08
N GLY A 276 7.51 6.11 -12.34
CA GLY A 276 6.39 6.87 -12.87
C GLY A 276 6.79 8.18 -13.56
N LEU A 277 7.94 8.76 -13.24
CA LEU A 277 8.44 9.95 -13.92
C LEU A 277 8.64 9.75 -15.43
N GLY A 278 9.03 8.55 -15.84
CA GLY A 278 9.22 8.19 -17.24
C GLY A 278 8.02 7.50 -17.88
N GLU A 279 7.19 6.84 -17.08
CA GLU A 279 6.05 6.06 -17.58
C GLU A 279 4.76 6.90 -17.71
N ASP A 280 4.54 7.85 -16.81
CA ASP A 280 3.29 8.61 -16.71
C ASP A 280 3.52 10.11 -16.87
N HIS A 281 3.62 10.53 -18.12
CA HIS A 281 3.86 11.94 -18.47
C HIS A 281 2.74 12.87 -17.98
N ALA A 282 1.50 12.37 -17.93
CA ALA A 282 0.34 13.17 -17.52
C ALA A 282 0.34 13.50 -16.01
N ASN A 283 0.93 12.63 -15.19
CA ASN A 283 0.99 12.79 -13.74
C ASN A 283 2.41 13.09 -13.23
N ARG A 284 3.37 13.40 -14.11
CA ARG A 284 4.78 13.62 -13.75
C ARG A 284 4.95 14.65 -12.63
N ASP A 285 4.29 15.79 -12.74
CA ASP A 285 4.37 16.85 -11.73
C ASP A 285 3.80 16.43 -10.37
N ARG A 286 2.74 15.62 -10.38
CA ARG A 286 2.18 15.04 -9.16
C ARG A 286 3.17 14.07 -8.52
N ILE A 287 3.75 13.18 -9.33
CA ILE A 287 4.76 12.21 -8.88
C ILE A 287 5.98 12.96 -8.33
N ALA A 288 6.47 13.99 -9.01
CA ALA A 288 7.62 14.78 -8.57
C ALA A 288 7.43 15.39 -7.17
N LYS A 289 6.22 15.83 -6.82
CA LYS A 289 5.88 16.35 -5.47
C LYS A 289 5.92 15.27 -4.38
N LEU A 290 5.75 14.02 -4.77
CA LEU A 290 5.76 12.88 -3.88
C LEU A 290 7.16 12.35 -3.57
N LEU A 291 8.18 12.71 -4.35
CA LEU A 291 9.53 12.17 -4.19
C LEU A 291 10.20 12.64 -2.90
N ARG A 292 11.01 11.76 -2.33
CA ARG A 292 11.85 12.03 -1.16
C ARG A 292 13.29 11.59 -1.43
N TYR A 293 14.23 12.34 -0.91
CA TYR A 293 15.65 12.11 -1.07
C TYR A 293 16.39 12.32 0.24
N ALA A 294 17.52 11.68 0.39
CA ALA A 294 18.54 12.09 1.34
C ALA A 294 19.22 13.39 0.84
N SER A 295 19.87 14.13 1.73
CA SER A 295 20.61 15.31 1.36
C SER A 295 21.85 15.50 2.21
N THR A 296 22.62 16.54 1.94
CA THR A 296 23.77 16.89 2.77
C THR A 296 23.40 17.30 4.20
N THR A 297 22.11 17.56 4.47
CA THR A 297 21.58 17.92 5.79
C THR A 297 20.98 16.74 6.55
N THR A 298 20.54 15.68 5.86
CA THR A 298 19.96 14.48 6.48
C THR A 298 20.27 13.22 5.68
N ASP A 299 20.56 12.11 6.37
CA ASP A 299 20.77 10.80 5.75
C ASP A 299 19.46 10.09 5.40
N ALA A 300 18.37 10.43 6.08
CA ALA A 300 17.07 9.86 5.80
C ALA A 300 16.53 10.41 4.48
N GLN A 301 15.87 9.56 3.70
CA GLN A 301 15.17 9.96 2.47
C GLN A 301 13.83 10.63 2.83
N THR A 302 13.89 11.81 3.42
CA THR A 302 12.74 12.60 3.87
C THR A 302 12.58 13.95 3.18
N VAL A 303 13.62 14.40 2.46
CA VAL A 303 13.60 15.71 1.80
C VAL A 303 12.80 15.66 0.51
N SER A 304 11.69 16.39 0.45
CA SER A 304 10.97 16.61 -0.80
C SER A 304 11.64 17.70 -1.65
N LEU A 305 11.35 17.72 -2.95
CA LEU A 305 11.83 18.81 -3.84
C LEU A 305 11.26 20.18 -3.43
N ALA A 306 10.05 20.19 -2.85
CA ALA A 306 9.44 21.42 -2.34
C ALA A 306 10.17 21.92 -1.08
N ASP A 307 10.52 21.03 -0.14
CA ASP A 307 11.29 21.39 1.06
C ASP A 307 12.67 21.91 0.71
N TYR A 308 13.35 21.23 -0.24
CA TYR A 308 14.62 21.71 -0.75
C TYR A 308 14.49 23.12 -1.31
N LYS A 309 13.48 23.34 -2.17
CA LYS A 309 13.24 24.66 -2.81
C LYS A 309 12.95 25.75 -1.78
N ALA A 310 12.20 25.42 -0.73
CA ALA A 310 11.92 26.36 0.37
C ALA A 310 13.17 26.76 1.18
N ARG A 311 14.22 25.90 1.19
CA ARG A 311 15.50 26.14 1.86
C ARG A 311 16.61 26.63 0.96
N MET A 312 16.32 26.85 -0.35
CA MET A 312 17.30 27.42 -1.28
C MET A 312 17.77 28.79 -0.81
N LYS A 313 19.04 29.08 -1.00
CA LYS A 313 19.63 30.38 -0.68
C LYS A 313 19.22 31.44 -1.71
N ASP A 314 19.23 32.69 -1.28
CA ASP A 314 19.03 33.83 -2.17
C ASP A 314 20.13 33.80 -3.25
N GLY A 315 19.70 33.95 -4.52
CA GLY A 315 20.59 33.86 -5.66
C GLY A 315 20.93 32.45 -6.16
N GLN A 316 20.49 31.38 -5.47
CA GLN A 316 20.63 30.01 -5.93
C GLN A 316 19.67 29.74 -7.12
N LYS A 317 20.21 29.24 -8.23
CA LYS A 317 19.45 29.09 -9.49
C LYS A 317 18.96 27.67 -9.74
N ALA A 318 19.46 26.66 -9.02
CA ALA A 318 19.16 25.25 -9.30
C ALA A 318 19.00 24.44 -8.02
N ILE A 319 18.28 23.32 -8.14
CA ILE A 319 18.27 22.21 -7.19
C ILE A 319 19.50 21.35 -7.51
N TYR A 320 20.47 21.30 -6.60
CA TYR A 320 21.70 20.54 -6.82
C TYR A 320 21.55 19.11 -6.34
N TYR A 321 22.08 18.17 -7.10
CA TYR A 321 22.08 16.75 -6.75
C TYR A 321 23.37 16.04 -7.15
N ILE A 322 23.66 14.95 -6.48
CA ILE A 322 24.70 13.99 -6.85
C ILE A 322 24.10 12.59 -6.91
N THR A 323 24.47 11.81 -7.91
CA THR A 323 24.14 10.38 -8.01
C THR A 323 25.36 9.54 -7.61
N ALA A 324 25.14 8.48 -6.82
CA ALA A 324 26.17 7.55 -6.42
C ALA A 324 25.56 6.20 -6.05
N ASP A 325 26.36 5.13 -6.07
CA ASP A 325 25.89 3.78 -5.73
C ASP A 325 25.55 3.60 -4.25
N THR A 326 26.08 4.43 -3.37
CA THR A 326 25.83 4.39 -1.93
C THR A 326 25.79 5.79 -1.33
N LEU A 327 25.07 5.93 -0.22
CA LEU A 327 25.00 7.19 0.53
C LEU A 327 26.39 7.65 1.02
N ALA A 328 27.23 6.70 1.46
CA ALA A 328 28.60 6.98 1.89
C ALA A 328 29.45 7.53 0.73
N ALA A 329 29.34 6.96 -0.46
CA ALA A 329 30.04 7.46 -1.65
C ALA A 329 29.56 8.87 -2.06
N ALA A 330 28.25 9.09 -2.01
CA ALA A 330 27.69 10.41 -2.27
C ALA A 330 28.22 11.46 -1.30
N ARG A 331 28.18 11.19 0.02
CA ARG A 331 28.60 12.12 1.09
C ARG A 331 30.08 12.47 1.07
N ASN A 332 30.92 11.53 0.68
CA ASN A 332 32.38 11.69 0.65
C ASN A 332 32.89 12.20 -0.71
N SER A 333 32.00 12.56 -1.62
CA SER A 333 32.40 13.10 -2.92
C SER A 333 33.12 14.45 -2.78
N PRO A 334 34.32 14.61 -3.38
CA PRO A 334 35.05 15.89 -3.37
C PRO A 334 34.24 17.03 -3.99
N GLN A 335 33.33 16.73 -4.89
CA GLN A 335 32.47 17.72 -5.56
C GLN A 335 31.54 18.46 -4.61
N LEU A 336 31.27 17.88 -3.43
CA LEU A 336 30.44 18.50 -2.39
C LEU A 336 31.18 19.58 -1.57
N GLU A 337 32.52 19.67 -1.64
CA GLU A 337 33.27 20.59 -0.79
C GLU A 337 32.89 22.04 -0.97
N VAL A 338 32.73 22.47 -2.22
CA VAL A 338 32.35 23.85 -2.56
C VAL A 338 30.95 24.15 -2.00
N PHE A 339 30.01 23.23 -2.16
CA PHE A 339 28.64 23.36 -1.67
C PHE A 339 28.59 23.41 -0.15
N LYS A 340 29.36 22.56 0.53
CA LYS A 340 29.48 22.55 2.00
C LYS A 340 30.07 23.86 2.53
N LYS A 341 31.14 24.39 1.89
CA LYS A 341 31.75 25.67 2.27
C LYS A 341 30.76 26.84 2.12
N LYS A 342 29.94 26.83 1.07
CA LYS A 342 28.94 27.85 0.82
C LYS A 342 27.62 27.58 1.54
N GLY A 343 27.51 26.44 2.26
CA GLY A 343 26.29 26.01 2.97
C GLY A 343 25.11 25.80 2.05
N ILE A 344 25.35 25.32 0.83
CA ILE A 344 24.32 24.96 -0.14
C ILE A 344 23.99 23.49 0.05
N GLU A 345 22.69 23.19 0.21
CA GLU A 345 22.20 21.81 0.30
C GLU A 345 22.35 21.10 -1.06
N VAL A 346 22.70 19.81 -1.03
CA VAL A 346 22.76 18.95 -2.22
C VAL A 346 21.99 17.67 -1.95
N LEU A 347 21.10 17.28 -2.85
CA LEU A 347 20.38 16.01 -2.78
C LEU A 347 21.33 14.85 -3.08
N LEU A 348 21.24 13.78 -2.26
CA LEU A 348 22.02 12.56 -2.40
C LEU A 348 21.11 11.47 -2.97
N MET A 349 21.28 11.18 -4.25
CA MET A 349 20.45 10.26 -5.02
C MET A 349 21.17 8.93 -5.19
N THR A 350 20.70 7.90 -4.51
CA THR A 350 21.41 6.60 -4.40
C THR A 350 20.58 5.40 -4.87
N ASP A 351 19.36 5.61 -5.28
CA ASP A 351 18.55 4.54 -5.86
C ASP A 351 18.96 4.28 -7.30
N ARG A 352 19.01 3.02 -7.71
CA ARG A 352 19.39 2.63 -9.09
C ARG A 352 18.53 3.30 -10.17
N VAL A 353 17.29 3.64 -9.84
CA VAL A 353 16.36 4.31 -10.76
C VAL A 353 16.66 5.81 -10.92
N ASP A 354 17.45 6.42 -10.02
CA ASP A 354 17.64 7.87 -9.99
C ASP A 354 18.28 8.41 -11.28
N GLU A 355 19.32 7.77 -11.79
CA GLU A 355 19.96 8.22 -13.05
C GLU A 355 19.00 8.20 -14.24
N TRP A 356 18.15 7.16 -14.30
CA TRP A 356 17.15 7.05 -15.34
C TRP A 356 16.02 8.07 -15.14
N SER A 357 15.52 8.23 -13.94
CA SER A 357 14.43 9.14 -13.60
C SER A 357 14.78 10.62 -13.86
N LEU A 358 16.03 11.01 -13.62
CA LEU A 358 16.57 12.35 -13.90
C LEU A 358 16.55 12.73 -15.40
N SER A 359 16.49 11.76 -16.30
CA SER A 359 16.29 12.03 -17.73
C SER A 359 14.93 12.66 -18.01
N TYR A 360 13.95 12.40 -17.14
CA TYR A 360 12.58 12.89 -17.24
C TYR A 360 12.28 14.04 -16.27
N LEU A 361 13.02 14.17 -15.18
CA LEU A 361 12.88 15.24 -14.17
C LEU A 361 14.03 16.25 -14.31
N ARG A 362 13.88 17.17 -15.23
CA ARG A 362 14.90 18.20 -15.51
C ARG A 362 14.71 19.47 -14.70
N GLU A 363 13.50 19.72 -14.26
CA GLU A 363 13.13 20.87 -13.45
C GLU A 363 11.99 20.49 -12.50
N PHE A 364 11.87 21.22 -11.41
CA PHE A 364 10.77 21.13 -10.48
C PHE A 364 10.23 22.53 -10.19
N ASP A 365 8.97 22.74 -10.51
CA ASP A 365 8.28 24.01 -10.29
C ASP A 365 9.08 25.22 -10.82
N GLY A 366 9.57 25.11 -12.08
CA GLY A 366 10.35 26.11 -12.77
C GLY A 366 11.81 26.25 -12.33
N THR A 367 12.29 25.43 -11.38
CA THR A 367 13.68 25.43 -10.92
C THR A 367 14.42 24.22 -11.51
N PRO A 368 15.51 24.40 -12.28
CA PRO A 368 16.22 23.29 -12.90
C PRO A 368 16.92 22.42 -11.86
N LEU A 369 17.01 21.09 -12.14
CA LEU A 369 17.85 20.17 -11.40
C LEU A 369 19.24 20.10 -12.06
N GLN A 370 20.30 20.29 -11.29
CA GLN A 370 21.68 20.32 -11.80
C GLN A 370 22.57 19.32 -11.04
N SER A 371 23.26 18.46 -11.79
CA SER A 371 24.23 17.54 -11.24
C SER A 371 25.50 18.28 -10.82
N VAL A 372 25.95 18.03 -9.59
CA VAL A 372 27.26 18.56 -9.12
C VAL A 372 28.44 17.77 -9.67
N ALA A 373 28.19 16.58 -10.26
CA ALA A 373 29.21 15.72 -10.85
C ALA A 373 29.44 15.95 -12.34
N LYS A 374 28.56 16.68 -13.04
CA LYS A 374 28.58 16.83 -14.49
C LYS A 374 28.74 18.31 -14.89
N GLY A 375 29.89 18.66 -15.48
CA GLY A 375 30.14 19.97 -16.06
C GLY A 375 30.51 21.06 -15.05
N ALA A 376 30.68 22.30 -15.56
CA ALA A 376 30.87 23.47 -14.70
C ALA A 376 29.54 23.79 -14.00
N VAL A 377 29.57 23.85 -12.68
CA VAL A 377 28.38 24.17 -11.90
C VAL A 377 28.25 25.68 -11.81
N ASP A 378 27.14 26.21 -12.36
CA ASP A 378 26.79 27.62 -12.19
C ASP A 378 26.15 27.82 -10.83
N LEU A 379 26.90 28.37 -9.87
CA LEU A 379 26.41 28.70 -8.54
C LEU A 379 25.63 30.05 -8.51
N GLY A 380 25.44 30.67 -9.65
CA GLY A 380 24.77 31.96 -9.77
C GLY A 380 25.53 33.08 -9.07
N GLU A 381 24.82 33.90 -8.28
CA GLU A 381 25.42 35.01 -7.53
C GLU A 381 26.26 34.54 -6.33
N LEU A 382 26.18 33.25 -5.98
CA LEU A 382 26.96 32.61 -4.92
C LEU A 382 28.39 32.24 -5.37
N GLN A 383 28.77 32.48 -6.62
CA GLN A 383 30.12 32.28 -7.17
C GLN A 383 31.04 33.44 -6.74
N ASP A 384 32.16 33.13 -6.09
CA ASP A 384 33.17 34.12 -5.78
C ASP A 384 33.89 34.59 -7.05
N GLU A 385 34.37 35.84 -7.07
CA GLU A 385 35.07 36.39 -8.25
C GLU A 385 36.34 35.60 -8.65
N ALA A 386 36.93 34.87 -7.69
CA ALA A 386 38.10 34.02 -7.92
C ALA A 386 37.75 32.64 -8.57
N GLU A 387 36.47 32.28 -8.65
CA GLU A 387 35.97 31.01 -9.21
C GLU A 387 35.38 31.21 -10.64
N LYS A 388 35.26 32.47 -11.10
CA LYS A 388 34.87 32.81 -12.45
C LYS A 388 36.09 32.75 -13.38
#